data_dc38b704ad5ff0a3aaca58896e255262
#
_entry.id   dc38b704ad5ff0a3aaca58896e255262
#
_cell.length_a   1.000
_cell.length_b   1.000
_cell.length_c   1.000
_cell.angle_alpha   90.00
_cell.angle_beta   90.00
_cell.angle_gamma   90.00
#
_symmetry.space_group_name_H-M   'P 1'
#
loop_
_entity.id
_entity.type
_entity.pdbx_description
1 polymer ?
#
loop_
_entity_poly.entity_id
_entity_poly.type
_entity_poly.pdbx_seq_one_letter_code
_entity_poly.pdbx_strand_id
1 'polypeptide(L)'
;RTKAEYVYGDSVAKYTPVYVRVNDKFVICEISALADSYGNNNWVTCTEQGKQDKEFCELNNVESWTDSGWTKLHRIIRHKLASHKKMMRVLTHTGAVDVTDDHSLLLTNGTEISPKEVEVGTKLLHSTVVPDETLCKDTISVEEAKIYGFFFGDGSCGTYKCPSGSKSSWALNNANDYILDKYMELCKVAYPEYDWKIYDTIESSGVYKICFTCNEYGEKKQFIENYRKNTYYNNSKIIPDFIINGTQEIRKAFWEGLYDADGDKDSHGYIRIDQKSQLSASHICWLANSIGYKTSINTRSD
;
A
#
# COMPACT_ATOMS: atom_id res chain seq x y z
N ARG A 1 -20.56 7.11 8.91
CA ARG A 1 -20.38 5.68 9.26
C ARG A 1 -20.85 4.85 8.09
N THR A 2 -19.93 4.40 7.25
CA THR A 2 -20.21 3.38 6.22
C THR A 2 -20.54 2.10 6.96
N LYS A 3 -21.75 1.57 6.79
CA LYS A 3 -22.08 0.22 7.26
C LYS A 3 -21.16 -0.74 6.51
N ALA A 4 -20.23 -1.39 7.22
CA ALA A 4 -19.46 -2.48 6.64
C ALA A 4 -20.45 -3.59 6.27
N GLU A 5 -20.52 -3.88 4.98
CA GLU A 5 -21.46 -4.91 4.48
C GLU A 5 -20.94 -6.32 4.80
N TYR A 6 -19.61 -6.46 4.74
CA TYR A 6 -18.89 -7.70 5.07
C TYR A 6 -17.66 -7.43 5.92
N VAL A 7 -17.37 -8.38 6.82
CA VAL A 7 -16.10 -8.52 7.54
C VAL A 7 -15.38 -9.79 7.09
N TYR A 8 -14.06 -9.79 7.17
CA TYR A 8 -13.19 -10.80 6.58
C TYR A 8 -12.33 -11.49 7.63
N GLY A 9 -11.92 -12.73 7.32
CA GLY A 9 -11.12 -13.54 8.20
C GLY A 9 -11.82 -13.74 9.53
N ASP A 10 -11.14 -13.42 10.61
CA ASP A 10 -11.68 -13.42 11.96
C ASP A 10 -12.25 -12.04 12.34
N SER A 11 -13.06 -11.48 11.45
CA SER A 11 -13.88 -10.26 11.66
C SER A 11 -13.12 -8.93 11.62
N VAL A 12 -12.23 -8.76 10.67
CA VAL A 12 -11.60 -7.46 10.36
C VAL A 12 -12.33 -6.75 9.22
N ALA A 13 -12.14 -5.43 9.12
CA ALA A 13 -12.68 -4.63 8.01
C ALA A 13 -12.06 -5.07 6.66
N LYS A 14 -12.85 -4.99 5.58
CA LYS A 14 -12.44 -5.40 4.22
C LYS A 14 -11.16 -4.73 3.70
N TYR A 15 -10.89 -3.50 4.12
CA TYR A 15 -9.73 -2.69 3.74
C TYR A 15 -8.51 -2.92 4.64
N THR A 16 -8.54 -3.88 5.56
CA THR A 16 -7.41 -4.21 6.43
C THR A 16 -6.23 -4.67 5.60
N PRO A 17 -5.06 -4.00 5.69
CA PRO A 17 -3.85 -4.46 5.03
C PRO A 17 -3.39 -5.79 5.63
N VAL A 18 -3.01 -6.71 4.76
CA VAL A 18 -2.43 -8.01 5.15
C VAL A 18 -1.11 -8.24 4.42
N TYR A 19 -0.21 -8.95 5.09
CA TYR A 19 1.08 -9.37 4.56
C TYR A 19 1.01 -10.84 4.22
N VAL A 20 1.19 -11.17 2.95
CA VAL A 20 1.17 -12.54 2.45
C VAL A 20 2.38 -12.80 1.57
N ARG A 21 2.69 -14.07 1.35
CA ARG A 21 3.68 -14.51 0.36
C ARG A 21 2.97 -15.32 -0.71
N VAL A 22 3.25 -15.02 -1.97
CA VAL A 22 2.65 -15.69 -3.12
C VAL A 22 3.77 -16.04 -4.11
N ASN A 23 4.00 -17.34 -4.34
CA ASN A 23 5.09 -17.82 -5.20
C ASN A 23 6.44 -17.16 -4.84
N ASP A 24 6.80 -17.19 -3.57
CA ASP A 24 8.02 -16.59 -2.98
C ASP A 24 8.11 -15.05 -3.03
N LYS A 25 7.08 -14.36 -3.52
CA LYS A 25 7.01 -12.89 -3.51
C LYS A 25 6.22 -12.39 -2.32
N PHE A 26 6.75 -11.38 -1.67
CA PHE A 26 6.06 -10.66 -0.61
C PHE A 26 5.02 -9.71 -1.22
N VAL A 27 3.81 -9.73 -0.66
CA VAL A 27 2.67 -8.94 -1.14
C VAL A 27 1.99 -8.24 0.03
N ILE A 28 1.69 -6.97 -0.14
CA ILE A 28 0.90 -6.16 0.78
C ILE A 28 -0.39 -5.77 0.06
N CYS A 29 -1.54 -6.24 0.54
CA CYS A 29 -2.83 -5.95 -0.08
C CYS A 29 -3.94 -5.83 0.95
N GLU A 30 -5.11 -5.32 0.54
CA GLU A 30 -6.30 -5.43 1.38
C GLU A 30 -6.74 -6.89 1.50
N ILE A 31 -7.20 -7.28 2.68
CA ILE A 31 -7.66 -8.66 2.92
C ILE A 31 -8.77 -9.08 1.93
N SER A 32 -9.64 -8.15 1.54
CA SER A 32 -10.70 -8.43 0.56
C SER A 32 -10.18 -8.73 -0.84
N ALA A 33 -8.99 -8.23 -1.21
CA ALA A 33 -8.38 -8.44 -2.52
C ALA A 33 -7.84 -9.87 -2.71
N LEU A 34 -7.64 -10.63 -1.62
CA LEU A 34 -7.11 -11.99 -1.71
C LEU A 34 -7.98 -12.91 -2.54
N ALA A 35 -9.31 -12.82 -2.40
CA ALA A 35 -10.24 -13.64 -3.15
C ALA A 35 -10.20 -13.34 -4.66
N ASP A 36 -10.16 -12.06 -5.03
CA ASP A 36 -10.11 -11.64 -6.44
C ASP A 36 -8.78 -12.00 -7.10
N SER A 37 -7.67 -11.79 -6.38
CA SER A 37 -6.33 -11.95 -6.93
C SER A 37 -5.86 -13.41 -6.95
N TYR A 38 -6.27 -14.21 -5.97
CA TYR A 38 -5.69 -15.55 -5.75
C TYR A 38 -6.74 -16.66 -5.57
N GLY A 39 -8.05 -16.35 -5.63
CA GLY A 39 -9.14 -17.30 -5.42
C GLY A 39 -10.20 -17.31 -6.51
N ASN A 40 -9.98 -16.62 -7.64
CA ASN A 40 -10.97 -16.47 -8.73
C ASN A 40 -12.32 -15.90 -8.26
N ASN A 41 -12.35 -15.23 -7.11
CA ASN A 41 -13.56 -14.67 -6.48
C ASN A 41 -14.73 -15.65 -6.36
N ASN A 42 -14.43 -16.94 -6.19
CA ASN A 42 -15.43 -18.00 -6.05
C ASN A 42 -15.82 -18.19 -4.60
N TRP A 43 -16.86 -17.50 -4.16
CA TRP A 43 -17.39 -17.58 -2.80
C TRP A 43 -18.40 -18.70 -2.64
N VAL A 44 -18.15 -19.59 -1.67
CA VAL A 44 -18.98 -20.76 -1.37
C VAL A 44 -19.47 -20.65 0.08
N THR A 45 -20.76 -20.95 0.30
CA THR A 45 -21.32 -20.98 1.66
C THR A 45 -20.71 -22.10 2.49
N CYS A 46 -20.32 -21.78 3.73
CA CYS A 46 -19.81 -22.79 4.65
C CYS A 46 -20.91 -23.78 5.04
N THR A 47 -20.62 -25.08 4.97
CA THR A 47 -21.52 -26.16 5.39
C THR A 47 -21.25 -26.66 6.80
N GLU A 48 -20.16 -26.17 7.43
CA GLU A 48 -19.78 -26.53 8.79
C GLU A 48 -20.82 -26.05 9.81
N GLN A 49 -21.13 -26.89 10.79
CA GLN A 49 -22.09 -26.55 11.86
C GLN A 49 -21.65 -25.26 12.59
N GLY A 50 -22.57 -24.32 12.75
CA GLY A 50 -22.31 -23.01 13.38
C GLY A 50 -21.63 -21.98 12.48
N LYS A 51 -21.38 -22.30 11.20
CA LYS A 51 -20.74 -21.39 10.23
C LYS A 51 -21.56 -21.14 8.97
N GLN A 52 -22.85 -21.51 8.96
CA GLN A 52 -23.72 -21.45 7.77
C GLN A 52 -24.01 -20.01 7.29
N ASP A 53 -23.73 -18.99 8.11
CA ASP A 53 -23.79 -17.57 7.79
C ASP A 53 -22.50 -17.04 7.13
N LYS A 54 -21.48 -17.89 7.00
CA LYS A 54 -20.17 -17.54 6.45
C LYS A 54 -20.00 -18.10 5.04
N GLU A 55 -19.20 -17.37 4.26
CA GLU A 55 -18.74 -17.79 2.93
C GLU A 55 -17.22 -17.89 2.97
N PHE A 56 -16.66 -18.80 2.19
CA PHE A 56 -15.21 -18.90 1.99
C PHE A 56 -14.87 -18.90 0.50
N CYS A 57 -13.65 -18.46 0.21
CA CYS A 57 -13.03 -18.56 -1.10
C CYS A 57 -11.68 -19.27 -0.94
N GLU A 58 -11.47 -20.36 -1.67
CA GLU A 58 -10.20 -21.06 -1.69
C GLU A 58 -9.12 -20.21 -2.36
N LEU A 59 -7.90 -20.26 -1.82
CA LEU A 59 -6.76 -19.48 -2.30
C LEU A 59 -5.69 -20.40 -2.87
N ASN A 60 -5.02 -19.93 -3.92
CA ASN A 60 -3.96 -20.67 -4.61
C ASN A 60 -2.59 -20.04 -4.30
N ASN A 61 -1.67 -20.89 -3.81
CA ASN A 61 -0.27 -20.52 -3.56
C ASN A 61 -0.06 -19.30 -2.66
N VAL A 62 -0.95 -19.06 -1.71
CA VAL A 62 -0.86 -17.98 -0.74
C VAL A 62 -0.38 -18.54 0.59
N GLU A 63 0.55 -17.85 1.23
CA GLU A 63 1.04 -18.13 2.57
C GLU A 63 0.87 -16.91 3.47
N SER A 64 0.60 -17.15 4.74
CA SER A 64 0.54 -16.14 5.80
C SER A 64 1.66 -16.38 6.80
N TRP A 65 2.16 -15.33 7.43
CA TRP A 65 3.15 -15.44 8.48
C TRP A 65 2.51 -15.87 9.79
N THR A 66 3.07 -16.90 10.42
CA THR A 66 2.63 -17.46 11.70
C THR A 66 3.84 -17.62 12.64
N ASP A 67 3.61 -18.11 13.85
CA ASP A 67 4.67 -18.51 14.79
C ASP A 67 5.57 -19.62 14.25
N SER A 68 5.06 -20.40 13.30
CA SER A 68 5.81 -21.45 12.58
C SER A 68 6.44 -20.97 11.27
N GLY A 69 6.46 -19.65 11.03
CA GLY A 69 6.93 -19.04 9.79
C GLY A 69 5.86 -18.97 8.70
N TRP A 70 6.26 -18.95 7.44
CA TRP A 70 5.34 -18.92 6.31
C TRP A 70 4.54 -20.21 6.21
N THR A 71 3.23 -20.09 6.38
CA THR A 71 2.30 -21.22 6.42
C THR A 71 1.22 -21.04 5.38
N LYS A 72 0.87 -22.12 4.67
CA LYS A 72 -0.14 -22.09 3.60
C LYS A 72 -1.48 -21.57 4.10
N LEU A 73 -2.00 -20.55 3.44
CA LEU A 73 -3.33 -20.02 3.64
C LEU A 73 -4.29 -20.66 2.61
N HIS A 74 -5.10 -21.60 3.08
CA HIS A 74 -5.96 -22.41 2.19
C HIS A 74 -7.17 -21.64 1.69
N ARG A 75 -7.76 -20.79 2.51
CA ARG A 75 -8.98 -20.06 2.19
C ARG A 75 -9.09 -18.76 2.97
N ILE A 76 -9.84 -17.82 2.43
CA ILE A 76 -10.32 -16.63 3.14
C ILE A 76 -11.82 -16.78 3.42
N ILE A 77 -12.25 -16.32 4.58
CA ILE A 77 -13.66 -16.35 5.02
C ILE A 77 -14.18 -14.92 5.06
N ARG A 78 -15.47 -14.74 4.77
CA ARG A 78 -16.21 -13.51 5.03
C ARG A 78 -17.59 -13.81 5.56
N HIS A 79 -18.18 -12.86 6.27
CA HIS A 79 -19.57 -12.91 6.70
C HIS A 79 -20.14 -11.50 6.84
N LYS A 80 -21.45 -11.37 6.82
CA LYS A 80 -22.11 -10.10 7.08
C LYS A 80 -21.93 -9.69 8.53
N LEU A 81 -21.68 -8.40 8.77
CA LEU A 81 -21.62 -7.86 10.13
C LEU A 81 -23.02 -8.00 10.78
N ALA A 82 -23.10 -8.76 11.85
CA ALA A 82 -24.35 -8.92 12.59
C ALA A 82 -24.80 -7.59 13.21
N SER A 83 -26.11 -7.35 13.29
CA SER A 83 -26.69 -6.07 13.72
C SER A 83 -26.34 -5.68 15.17
N HIS A 84 -26.05 -6.66 16.01
CA HIS A 84 -25.66 -6.47 17.42
C HIS A 84 -24.15 -6.23 17.61
N LYS A 85 -23.31 -6.49 16.59
CA LYS A 85 -21.86 -6.30 16.66
C LYS A 85 -21.47 -4.88 16.26
N LYS A 86 -20.37 -4.40 16.84
CA LYS A 86 -19.81 -3.07 16.57
C LYS A 86 -18.40 -3.22 16.02
N MET A 87 -18.05 -2.33 15.09
CA MET A 87 -16.65 -2.18 14.66
C MET A 87 -15.92 -1.24 15.62
N MET A 88 -14.77 -1.67 16.07
CA MET A 88 -13.87 -0.94 16.96
C MET A 88 -12.54 -0.72 16.28
N ARG A 89 -11.95 0.46 16.44
CA ARG A 89 -10.58 0.72 16.03
C ARG A 89 -9.63 0.46 17.17
N VAL A 90 -8.71 -0.48 16.97
CA VAL A 90 -7.61 -0.75 17.88
C VAL A 90 -6.38 -0.06 17.32
N LEU A 91 -5.88 0.95 18.05
CA LEU A 91 -4.70 1.71 17.70
C LEU A 91 -3.58 1.37 18.67
N THR A 92 -2.45 0.92 18.13
CA THR A 92 -1.20 0.72 18.88
C THR A 92 -0.14 1.67 18.36
N HIS A 93 1.02 1.70 19.02
CA HIS A 93 2.15 2.50 18.54
C HIS A 93 2.61 2.10 17.11
N THR A 94 2.42 0.85 16.72
CA THR A 94 2.95 0.29 15.48
C THR A 94 1.89 -0.07 14.46
N GLY A 95 0.60 0.12 14.74
CA GLY A 95 -0.46 -0.24 13.82
C GLY A 95 -1.85 0.19 14.23
N ALA A 96 -2.77 0.13 13.28
CA ALA A 96 -4.19 0.34 13.49
C ALA A 96 -4.98 -0.73 12.74
N VAL A 97 -6.00 -1.30 13.38
CA VAL A 97 -6.90 -2.26 12.77
C VAL A 97 -8.34 -2.01 13.20
N ASP A 98 -9.26 -2.13 12.25
CA ASP A 98 -10.69 -2.03 12.50
C ASP A 98 -11.29 -3.45 12.54
N VAL A 99 -11.81 -3.83 13.70
CA VAL A 99 -12.24 -5.19 14.02
C VAL A 99 -13.61 -5.18 14.69
N THR A 100 -14.29 -6.33 14.74
CA THR A 100 -15.50 -6.46 15.58
C THR A 100 -15.14 -6.40 17.06
N ASP A 101 -16.10 -6.05 17.89
CA ASP A 101 -15.94 -5.89 19.34
C ASP A 101 -15.62 -7.20 20.08
N ASP A 102 -15.77 -8.34 19.43
CA ASP A 102 -15.47 -9.68 19.92
C ASP A 102 -14.31 -10.37 19.17
N HIS A 103 -13.54 -9.61 18.37
CA HIS A 103 -12.37 -10.15 17.67
C HIS A 103 -11.28 -10.63 18.64
N SER A 104 -10.60 -11.73 18.32
CA SER A 104 -9.50 -12.25 19.11
C SER A 104 -8.21 -11.49 18.81
N LEU A 105 -7.86 -10.54 19.67
CA LEU A 105 -6.53 -9.93 19.72
C LEU A 105 -5.61 -10.81 20.57
N LEU A 106 -4.30 -10.74 20.35
CA LEU A 106 -3.33 -11.51 21.11
C LEU A 106 -2.53 -10.61 22.05
N LEU A 107 -2.48 -10.96 23.32
CA LEU A 107 -1.54 -10.39 24.27
C LEU A 107 -0.11 -10.88 23.99
N THR A 108 0.89 -10.23 24.57
CA THR A 108 2.31 -10.59 24.38
C THR A 108 2.68 -12.02 24.81
N ASN A 109 1.86 -12.65 25.65
CA ASN A 109 1.99 -14.04 26.07
C ASN A 109 1.23 -15.03 25.16
N GLY A 110 0.59 -14.55 24.08
CA GLY A 110 -0.23 -15.35 23.17
C GLY A 110 -1.67 -15.62 23.63
N THR A 111 -2.08 -15.10 24.78
CA THR A 111 -3.47 -15.23 25.26
C THR A 111 -4.40 -14.31 24.47
N GLU A 112 -5.59 -14.79 24.11
CA GLU A 112 -6.61 -14.00 23.44
C GLU A 112 -7.28 -12.99 24.37
N ILE A 113 -7.61 -11.82 23.83
CA ILE A 113 -8.37 -10.76 24.49
C ILE A 113 -9.28 -10.07 23.47
N SER A 114 -10.52 -9.77 23.83
CA SER A 114 -11.43 -9.05 22.93
C SER A 114 -11.22 -7.54 22.97
N PRO A 115 -11.49 -6.80 21.87
CA PRO A 115 -11.33 -5.34 21.82
C PRO A 115 -12.10 -4.58 22.89
N LYS A 116 -13.27 -5.10 23.33
CA LYS A 116 -14.09 -4.49 24.41
C LYS A 116 -13.47 -4.65 25.81
N GLU A 117 -12.50 -5.55 25.96
CA GLU A 117 -11.80 -5.81 27.22
C GLU A 117 -10.41 -5.14 27.26
N VAL A 118 -9.96 -4.62 26.12
CA VAL A 118 -8.66 -3.93 26.00
C VAL A 118 -8.75 -2.54 26.59
N GLU A 119 -7.78 -2.20 27.43
CA GLU A 119 -7.61 -0.87 28.01
C GLU A 119 -6.40 -0.16 27.40
N VAL A 120 -6.35 1.17 27.50
CA VAL A 120 -5.18 1.95 27.08
C VAL A 120 -3.96 1.52 27.91
N GLY A 121 -2.90 1.11 27.21
CA GLY A 121 -1.68 0.57 27.82
C GLY A 121 -1.59 -0.97 27.79
N THR A 122 -2.64 -1.68 27.38
CA THR A 122 -2.58 -3.12 27.13
C THR A 122 -1.54 -3.44 26.07
N LYS A 123 -0.63 -4.38 26.36
CA LYS A 123 0.42 -4.79 25.42
C LYS A 123 -0.06 -5.94 24.54
N LEU A 124 -0.22 -5.67 23.26
CA LEU A 124 -0.57 -6.67 22.26
C LEU A 124 0.66 -7.30 21.62
N LEU A 125 0.52 -8.54 21.16
CA LEU A 125 1.57 -9.23 20.40
C LEU A 125 1.81 -8.49 19.09
N HIS A 126 3.07 -8.25 18.78
CA HIS A 126 3.51 -7.61 17.54
C HIS A 126 4.63 -8.44 16.91
N SER A 127 4.58 -8.58 15.59
CA SER A 127 5.68 -9.14 14.81
C SER A 127 5.96 -8.24 13.61
N THR A 128 7.24 -8.15 13.24
CA THR A 128 7.65 -7.49 12.01
C THR A 128 8.03 -8.55 10.99
N VAL A 129 7.36 -8.57 9.86
CA VAL A 129 7.70 -9.45 8.75
C VAL A 129 8.59 -8.69 7.79
N VAL A 130 9.82 -9.16 7.63
CA VAL A 130 10.80 -8.59 6.70
C VAL A 130 10.94 -9.50 5.48
N PRO A 131 11.34 -8.97 4.31
CA PRO A 131 11.57 -9.79 3.14
C PRO A 131 12.78 -10.72 3.38
N ASP A 132 12.74 -11.88 2.75
CA ASP A 132 13.93 -12.72 2.61
C ASP A 132 14.82 -12.12 1.52
N GLU A 133 15.91 -11.49 1.92
CA GLU A 133 16.82 -10.80 1.00
C GLU A 133 17.43 -11.76 -0.05
N THR A 134 17.45 -13.06 0.21
CA THR A 134 17.95 -14.05 -0.77
C THR A 134 17.00 -14.24 -1.95
N LEU A 135 15.72 -13.90 -1.78
CA LEU A 135 14.68 -13.97 -2.80
C LEU A 135 14.48 -12.62 -3.52
N CYS A 136 15.02 -11.52 -2.97
CA CYS A 136 14.91 -10.19 -3.55
C CYS A 136 15.74 -10.07 -4.83
N LYS A 137 15.14 -9.49 -5.88
CA LYS A 137 15.77 -9.29 -7.19
C LYS A 137 15.38 -7.94 -7.77
N ASP A 138 16.38 -7.25 -8.30
CA ASP A 138 16.15 -5.98 -8.98
C ASP A 138 15.70 -6.23 -10.42
N THR A 139 14.61 -5.60 -10.79
CA THR A 139 14.04 -5.60 -12.14
C THR A 139 13.96 -4.19 -12.74
N ILE A 140 14.34 -3.20 -11.94
CA ILE A 140 14.42 -1.79 -12.33
C ILE A 140 15.73 -1.18 -11.81
N SER A 141 16.09 -0.01 -12.32
CA SER A 141 17.27 0.73 -11.86
C SER A 141 17.00 1.50 -10.56
N VAL A 142 18.08 1.95 -9.92
CA VAL A 142 18.03 2.84 -8.74
C VAL A 142 17.33 4.16 -9.07
N GLU A 143 17.60 4.71 -10.26
CA GLU A 143 16.99 5.93 -10.78
C GLU A 143 15.48 5.77 -10.93
N GLU A 144 15.02 4.67 -11.53
CA GLU A 144 13.59 4.36 -11.64
C GLU A 144 12.94 4.22 -10.27
N ALA A 145 13.57 3.49 -9.35
CA ALA A 145 13.06 3.32 -8.00
C ALA A 145 12.88 4.67 -7.29
N LYS A 146 13.82 5.60 -7.46
CA LYS A 146 13.76 6.94 -6.91
C LYS A 146 12.65 7.78 -7.52
N ILE A 147 12.43 7.66 -8.84
CA ILE A 147 11.31 8.30 -9.56
C ILE A 147 9.97 7.75 -9.04
N TYR A 148 9.83 6.43 -8.85
CA TYR A 148 8.63 5.83 -8.27
C TYR A 148 8.37 6.32 -6.84
N GLY A 149 9.40 6.51 -6.04
CA GLY A 149 9.29 7.07 -4.69
C GLY A 149 8.77 8.49 -4.70
N PHE A 150 9.36 9.37 -5.52
CA PHE A 150 8.89 10.74 -5.69
C PHE A 150 7.46 10.79 -6.24
N PHE A 151 7.14 9.93 -7.20
CA PHE A 151 5.79 9.82 -7.73
C PHE A 151 4.78 9.39 -6.66
N PHE A 152 5.16 8.54 -5.73
CA PHE A 152 4.28 8.13 -4.64
C PHE A 152 3.82 9.33 -3.80
N GLY A 153 4.70 10.28 -3.49
CA GLY A 153 4.34 11.56 -2.86
C GLY A 153 3.64 12.48 -3.87
N ASP A 154 4.41 13.12 -4.70
CA ASP A 154 4.04 14.27 -5.54
C ASP A 154 3.73 13.91 -7.02
N GLY A 155 3.55 12.64 -7.34
CA GLY A 155 3.22 12.21 -8.70
C GLY A 155 1.73 12.16 -8.98
N SER A 156 1.38 12.27 -10.27
CA SER A 156 0.02 12.04 -10.75
C SER A 156 0.02 11.35 -12.11
N CYS A 157 -0.87 10.38 -12.32
CA CYS A 157 -1.12 9.83 -13.64
C CYS A 157 -2.57 9.35 -13.80
N GLY A 158 -3.05 9.43 -15.02
CA GLY A 158 -4.39 8.96 -15.36
C GLY A 158 -4.87 9.46 -16.71
N THR A 159 -6.09 9.01 -17.06
CA THR A 159 -6.80 9.47 -18.25
C THR A 159 -7.97 10.36 -17.82
N TYR A 160 -7.98 11.56 -18.33
CA TYR A 160 -8.95 12.60 -17.98
C TYR A 160 -9.81 12.91 -19.19
N LYS A 161 -11.10 13.13 -18.98
CA LYS A 161 -12.04 13.62 -20.00
C LYS A 161 -11.86 15.13 -20.15
N CYS A 162 -11.66 15.58 -21.39
CA CYS A 162 -11.57 16.99 -21.78
C CYS A 162 -12.63 17.29 -22.85
N PRO A 163 -12.98 18.56 -23.10
CA PRO A 163 -13.89 18.92 -24.20
C PRO A 163 -13.46 18.40 -25.58
N SER A 164 -12.15 18.27 -25.80
CA SER A 164 -11.53 17.75 -27.02
C SER A 164 -11.36 16.23 -27.07
N GLY A 165 -11.88 15.47 -26.05
CA GLY A 165 -11.71 14.03 -25.94
C GLY A 165 -11.03 13.58 -24.64
N SER A 166 -10.42 12.38 -24.63
CA SER A 166 -9.67 11.87 -23.49
C SER A 166 -8.19 12.22 -23.61
N LYS A 167 -7.60 12.72 -22.53
CA LYS A 167 -6.17 13.02 -22.42
C LYS A 167 -5.53 12.17 -21.33
N SER A 168 -4.51 11.40 -21.68
CA SER A 168 -3.67 10.68 -20.72
C SER A 168 -2.49 11.57 -20.31
N SER A 169 -2.22 11.63 -19.00
CA SER A 169 -1.09 12.40 -18.47
C SER A 169 -0.39 11.64 -17.36
N TRP A 170 0.90 11.86 -17.24
CA TRP A 170 1.77 11.48 -16.16
C TRP A 170 2.63 12.70 -15.81
N ALA A 171 2.81 12.97 -14.54
CA ALA A 171 3.63 14.07 -14.10
C ALA A 171 4.23 13.81 -12.71
N LEU A 172 5.44 14.35 -12.48
CA LEU A 172 5.94 14.67 -11.15
C LEU A 172 5.68 16.15 -10.89
N ASN A 173 5.18 16.48 -9.71
CA ASN A 173 4.75 17.82 -9.37
C ASN A 173 5.49 18.29 -8.12
N ASN A 174 5.99 19.52 -8.11
CA ASN A 174 6.51 20.16 -6.89
C ASN A 174 6.53 21.68 -7.04
N ALA A 175 6.44 22.40 -5.93
CA ALA A 175 6.58 23.86 -5.92
C ALA A 175 8.05 24.31 -5.98
N ASN A 176 8.99 23.42 -5.72
CA ASN A 176 10.43 23.66 -5.74
C ASN A 176 11.02 23.17 -7.07
N ASP A 177 11.40 24.09 -7.95
CA ASP A 177 12.01 23.83 -9.24
C ASP A 177 13.36 23.11 -9.16
N TYR A 178 14.18 23.43 -8.16
CA TYR A 178 15.47 22.75 -7.95
C TYR A 178 15.32 21.24 -7.72
N ILE A 179 14.29 20.83 -6.97
CA ILE A 179 13.99 19.40 -6.76
C ILE A 179 13.58 18.77 -8.10
N LEU A 180 12.76 19.48 -8.89
CA LEU A 180 12.34 18.98 -10.19
C LEU A 180 13.48 18.88 -11.20
N ASP A 181 14.46 19.80 -11.19
CA ASP A 181 15.65 19.68 -12.03
C ASP A 181 16.41 18.38 -11.76
N LYS A 182 16.60 18.03 -10.47
CA LYS A 182 17.20 16.75 -10.07
C LYS A 182 16.42 15.55 -10.63
N TYR A 183 15.08 15.55 -10.50
CA TYR A 183 14.25 14.45 -10.99
C TYR A 183 14.12 14.42 -12.52
N MET A 184 14.23 15.56 -13.18
CA MET A 184 14.33 15.63 -14.63
C MET A 184 15.55 14.86 -15.15
N GLU A 185 16.72 15.06 -14.54
CA GLU A 185 17.94 14.32 -14.91
C GLU A 185 17.78 12.81 -14.64
N LEU A 186 17.17 12.42 -13.52
CA LEU A 186 16.85 11.01 -13.26
C LEU A 186 15.90 10.41 -14.32
N CYS A 187 14.88 11.16 -14.74
CA CYS A 187 13.96 10.73 -15.80
C CYS A 187 14.67 10.52 -17.14
N LYS A 188 15.60 11.42 -17.51
CA LYS A 188 16.40 11.28 -18.72
C LYS A 188 17.31 10.05 -18.71
N VAL A 189 17.84 9.68 -17.53
CA VAL A 189 18.68 8.48 -17.35
C VAL A 189 17.82 7.22 -17.39
N ALA A 190 16.69 7.20 -16.67
CA ALA A 190 15.83 6.03 -16.54
C ALA A 190 15.02 5.73 -17.81
N TYR A 191 14.63 6.77 -18.54
CA TYR A 191 13.78 6.69 -19.73
C TYR A 191 14.32 7.59 -20.85
N PRO A 192 15.49 7.25 -21.43
CA PRO A 192 16.17 8.08 -22.42
C PRO A 192 15.43 8.18 -23.76
N GLU A 193 14.45 7.31 -24.01
CA GLU A 193 13.62 7.28 -25.21
C GLU A 193 12.59 8.41 -25.26
N TYR A 194 12.31 9.08 -24.12
CA TYR A 194 11.29 10.13 -24.03
C TYR A 194 11.91 11.54 -24.00
N ASP A 195 11.17 12.51 -24.51
CA ASP A 195 11.51 13.93 -24.43
C ASP A 195 10.87 14.55 -23.17
N TRP A 196 11.68 14.82 -22.17
CA TRP A 196 11.27 15.31 -20.85
C TRP A 196 11.29 16.84 -20.78
N LYS A 197 10.25 17.44 -20.20
CA LYS A 197 10.09 18.89 -20.05
C LYS A 197 9.49 19.26 -18.69
N ILE A 198 9.96 20.38 -18.15
CA ILE A 198 9.33 21.05 -17.02
C ILE A 198 8.36 22.10 -17.57
N TYR A 199 7.14 22.06 -17.04
CA TYR A 199 6.10 23.04 -17.32
C TYR A 199 5.86 23.88 -16.09
N ASP A 200 5.88 25.21 -16.26
CA ASP A 200 5.45 26.14 -15.24
C ASP A 200 3.90 26.16 -15.20
N THR A 201 3.35 25.70 -14.10
CA THR A 201 1.90 25.72 -13.84
C THR A 201 1.61 26.32 -12.47
N ILE A 202 2.51 27.14 -11.93
CA ILE A 202 2.40 27.78 -10.61
C ILE A 202 1.10 28.59 -10.51
N GLU A 203 0.81 29.43 -11.50
CA GLU A 203 -0.41 30.27 -11.46
C GLU A 203 -1.70 29.45 -11.44
N SER A 204 -1.74 28.28 -12.12
CA SER A 204 -2.94 27.46 -12.27
C SER A 204 -3.08 26.34 -11.24
N SER A 205 -1.98 25.81 -10.72
CA SER A 205 -1.99 24.64 -9.83
C SER A 205 -1.03 24.73 -8.65
N GLY A 206 -0.28 25.82 -8.50
CA GLY A 206 0.67 26.02 -7.40
C GLY A 206 1.95 25.20 -7.49
N VAL A 207 2.19 24.51 -8.62
CA VAL A 207 3.36 23.63 -8.79
C VAL A 207 3.93 23.72 -10.21
N TYR A 208 5.22 23.36 -10.35
CA TYR A 208 5.83 22.97 -11.61
C TYR A 208 5.56 21.49 -11.88
N LYS A 209 5.66 21.07 -13.16
CA LYS A 209 5.38 19.68 -13.56
C LYS A 209 6.44 19.17 -14.52
N ILE A 210 7.06 18.02 -14.19
CA ILE A 210 7.81 17.22 -15.16
C ILE A 210 6.81 16.37 -15.93
N CYS A 211 6.80 16.49 -17.25
CA CYS A 211 6.03 15.64 -18.15
C CYS A 211 6.93 15.18 -19.30
N PHE A 212 6.46 14.21 -20.07
CA PHE A 212 7.17 13.72 -21.25
C PHE A 212 6.29 13.71 -22.51
N THR A 213 6.96 13.74 -23.64
CA THR A 213 6.39 13.47 -24.96
C THR A 213 7.14 12.29 -25.59
N CYS A 214 6.46 11.55 -26.45
CA CYS A 214 7.03 10.46 -27.25
C CYS A 214 6.58 10.62 -28.71
N ASN A 215 7.34 10.04 -29.61
CA ASN A 215 7.10 10.16 -31.04
C ASN A 215 6.11 9.12 -31.56
N GLU A 216 5.97 7.98 -30.88
CA GLU A 216 5.10 6.89 -31.31
C GLU A 216 3.67 7.04 -30.77
N TYR A 217 2.70 6.88 -31.67
CA TYR A 217 1.28 6.94 -31.32
C TYR A 217 0.90 5.80 -30.36
N GLY A 218 0.27 6.15 -29.24
CA GLY A 218 -0.21 5.20 -28.25
C GLY A 218 0.80 4.81 -27.16
N GLU A 219 2.10 4.99 -27.37
CA GLU A 219 3.15 4.63 -26.43
C GLU A 219 2.98 5.36 -25.08
N LYS A 220 2.74 6.67 -25.12
CA LYS A 220 2.47 7.46 -23.91
C LYS A 220 1.28 6.91 -23.11
N LYS A 221 0.21 6.50 -23.79
CA LYS A 221 -0.96 5.93 -23.15
C LYS A 221 -0.61 4.61 -22.47
N GLN A 222 0.12 3.73 -23.16
CA GLN A 222 0.55 2.44 -22.62
C GLN A 222 1.47 2.61 -21.41
N PHE A 223 2.44 3.53 -21.46
CA PHE A 223 3.29 3.86 -20.32
C PHE A 223 2.44 4.28 -19.11
N ILE A 224 1.48 5.19 -19.30
CA ILE A 224 0.62 5.70 -18.23
C ILE A 224 -0.28 4.60 -17.64
N GLU A 225 -0.85 3.73 -18.48
CA GLU A 225 -1.68 2.60 -18.03
C GLU A 225 -0.85 1.60 -17.22
N ASN A 226 0.35 1.26 -17.66
CA ASN A 226 1.27 0.38 -16.94
C ASN A 226 1.72 1.01 -15.62
N TYR A 227 2.08 2.30 -15.64
CA TYR A 227 2.50 3.02 -14.44
C TYR A 227 1.38 3.06 -13.40
N ARG A 228 0.15 3.40 -13.84
CA ARG A 228 -1.02 3.44 -12.97
C ARG A 228 -1.36 2.06 -12.39
N LYS A 229 -1.31 1.00 -13.19
CA LYS A 229 -1.54 -0.38 -12.75
C LYS A 229 -0.62 -0.78 -11.60
N ASN A 230 0.64 -0.35 -11.64
CA ASN A 230 1.63 -0.70 -10.64
C ASN A 230 1.60 0.21 -9.39
N THR A 231 1.06 1.43 -9.51
CA THR A 231 1.15 2.44 -8.45
C THR A 231 -0.16 2.78 -7.77
N TYR A 232 -1.30 2.27 -8.26
CA TYR A 232 -2.61 2.54 -7.68
C TYR A 232 -3.43 1.29 -7.43
N TYR A 233 -4.11 1.28 -6.31
CA TYR A 233 -5.19 0.36 -5.97
C TYR A 233 -6.36 1.16 -5.40
N ASN A 234 -7.57 1.00 -5.97
CA ASN A 234 -8.79 1.73 -5.55
C ASN A 234 -8.55 3.25 -5.33
N ASN A 235 -7.85 3.91 -6.26
CA ASN A 235 -7.44 5.32 -6.20
C ASN A 235 -6.47 5.69 -5.07
N SER A 236 -5.99 4.73 -4.29
CA SER A 236 -4.91 4.92 -3.32
C SER A 236 -3.57 4.53 -3.95
N LYS A 237 -2.52 5.30 -3.68
CA LYS A 237 -1.18 4.93 -4.14
C LYS A 237 -0.64 3.76 -3.34
N ILE A 238 -0.02 2.82 -4.03
CA ILE A 238 0.67 1.65 -3.45
C ILE A 238 2.12 1.61 -3.92
N ILE A 239 2.98 0.98 -3.15
CA ILE A 239 4.35 0.71 -3.58
C ILE A 239 4.32 -0.49 -4.52
N PRO A 240 4.90 -0.38 -5.73
CA PRO A 240 4.93 -1.48 -6.69
C PRO A 240 5.58 -2.76 -6.14
N ASP A 241 5.07 -3.92 -6.54
CA ASP A 241 5.59 -5.22 -6.11
C ASP A 241 7.08 -5.41 -6.42
N PHE A 242 7.57 -4.85 -7.54
CA PHE A 242 8.98 -4.93 -7.91
C PHE A 242 9.90 -4.05 -7.03
N ILE A 243 9.36 -3.04 -6.34
CA ILE A 243 10.08 -2.30 -5.28
C ILE A 243 10.08 -3.11 -3.98
N ILE A 244 8.92 -3.65 -3.59
CA ILE A 244 8.77 -4.45 -2.37
C ILE A 244 9.69 -5.68 -2.39
N ASN A 245 9.76 -6.35 -3.55
CA ASN A 245 10.60 -7.53 -3.77
C ASN A 245 11.96 -7.21 -4.39
N GLY A 246 12.33 -5.93 -4.53
CA GLY A 246 13.67 -5.48 -4.89
C GLY A 246 14.65 -5.60 -3.72
N THR A 247 15.94 -5.45 -4.01
CA THR A 247 16.98 -5.42 -2.97
C THR A 247 16.80 -4.24 -2.02
N GLN A 248 17.53 -4.27 -0.91
CA GLN A 248 17.53 -3.14 0.04
C GLN A 248 17.94 -1.82 -0.64
N GLU A 249 18.81 -1.85 -1.65
CA GLU A 249 19.23 -0.68 -2.42
C GLU A 249 18.06 -0.06 -3.18
N ILE A 250 17.25 -0.85 -3.87
CA ILE A 250 16.03 -0.41 -4.56
C ILE A 250 15.01 0.17 -3.59
N ARG A 251 14.78 -0.48 -2.43
CA ARG A 251 13.87 0.03 -1.42
C ARG A 251 14.35 1.34 -0.79
N LYS A 252 15.66 1.50 -0.57
CA LYS A 252 16.26 2.77 -0.11
C LYS A 252 16.10 3.88 -1.15
N ALA A 253 16.33 3.58 -2.43
CA ALA A 253 16.15 4.55 -3.50
C ALA A 253 14.70 5.05 -3.58
N PHE A 254 13.72 4.14 -3.47
CA PHE A 254 12.33 4.52 -3.39
C PHE A 254 12.05 5.41 -2.16
N TRP A 255 12.55 5.04 -0.99
CA TRP A 255 12.41 5.84 0.23
C TRP A 255 12.98 7.24 0.08
N GLU A 256 14.16 7.39 -0.52
CA GLU A 256 14.76 8.69 -0.79
C GLU A 256 13.87 9.56 -1.70
N GLY A 257 13.29 8.95 -2.75
CA GLY A 257 12.35 9.64 -3.63
C GLY A 257 11.09 10.09 -2.91
N LEU A 258 10.51 9.24 -2.09
CA LEU A 258 9.35 9.56 -1.27
C LEU A 258 9.65 10.70 -0.28
N TYR A 259 10.82 10.64 0.36
CA TYR A 259 11.26 11.68 1.30
C TYR A 259 11.50 13.03 0.60
N ASP A 260 12.07 13.03 -0.59
CA ASP A 260 12.26 14.24 -1.40
C ASP A 260 10.91 14.92 -1.78
N ALA A 261 9.84 14.12 -1.93
CA ALA A 261 8.51 14.61 -2.29
C ALA A 261 7.69 15.06 -1.07
N ASP A 262 7.46 14.14 -0.12
CA ASP A 262 6.52 14.29 1.00
C ASP A 262 7.19 14.30 2.38
N GLY A 263 8.51 14.15 2.43
CA GLY A 263 9.23 14.07 3.69
C GLY A 263 9.24 15.40 4.42
N ASP A 264 8.62 15.43 5.62
CA ASP A 264 8.69 16.53 6.56
C ASP A 264 9.33 16.06 7.87
N LYS A 265 9.89 17.00 8.63
CA LYS A 265 10.37 16.73 9.97
C LYS A 265 9.53 17.51 10.97
N ASP A 266 9.06 16.81 11.99
CA ASP A 266 8.42 17.47 13.12
C ASP A 266 9.42 18.29 13.95
N SER A 267 8.93 18.99 14.96
CA SER A 267 9.76 19.83 15.87
C SER A 267 10.83 19.03 16.63
N HIS A 268 10.75 17.70 16.67
CA HIS A 268 11.72 16.81 17.32
C HIS A 268 12.68 16.16 16.30
N GLY A 269 12.52 16.46 15.00
CA GLY A 269 13.35 15.93 13.92
C GLY A 269 12.91 14.53 13.41
N TYR A 270 11.75 14.01 13.84
CA TYR A 270 11.20 12.77 13.30
C TYR A 270 10.58 12.99 11.93
N ILE A 271 10.85 12.06 11.01
CA ILE A 271 10.23 12.06 9.67
C ILE A 271 8.74 11.74 9.81
N ARG A 272 7.91 12.57 9.20
CA ARG A 272 6.46 12.41 9.17
C ARG A 272 5.97 12.35 7.74
N ILE A 273 5.09 11.38 7.44
CA ILE A 273 4.41 11.24 6.16
C ILE A 273 2.94 10.98 6.45
N ASP A 274 2.06 11.85 5.96
CA ASP A 274 0.61 11.74 6.17
C ASP A 274 -0.03 10.98 5.00
N GLN A 275 -0.90 9.99 5.30
CA GLN A 275 -1.60 9.19 4.29
C GLN A 275 -3.07 9.01 4.65
N LYS A 276 -3.95 9.10 3.65
CA LYS A 276 -5.40 8.88 3.83
C LYS A 276 -5.79 7.41 3.85
N SER A 277 -5.06 6.56 3.15
CA SER A 277 -5.34 5.14 3.01
C SER A 277 -4.53 4.32 3.99
N GLN A 278 -5.19 3.40 4.74
CA GLN A 278 -4.48 2.44 5.59
C GLN A 278 -3.54 1.55 4.77
N LEU A 279 -3.92 1.17 3.55
CA LEU A 279 -3.07 0.38 2.67
C LEU A 279 -1.79 1.13 2.30
N SER A 280 -1.90 2.40 1.88
CA SER A 280 -0.73 3.24 1.55
C SER A 280 0.17 3.43 2.77
N ALA A 281 -0.39 3.71 3.95
CA ALA A 281 0.36 3.83 5.19
C ALA A 281 1.08 2.53 5.56
N SER A 282 0.43 1.37 5.38
CA SER A 282 1.01 0.06 5.63
C SER A 282 2.21 -0.23 4.71
N HIS A 283 2.09 0.11 3.42
CA HIS A 283 3.19 0.01 2.47
C HIS A 283 4.41 0.84 2.90
N ILE A 284 4.18 2.10 3.30
CA ILE A 284 5.26 3.01 3.75
C ILE A 284 5.90 2.50 5.03
N CYS A 285 5.11 2.10 6.03
CA CYS A 285 5.64 1.57 7.30
C CYS A 285 6.47 0.31 7.07
N TRP A 286 5.95 -0.62 6.25
CA TRP A 286 6.69 -1.83 5.92
C TRP A 286 8.02 -1.52 5.21
N LEU A 287 7.98 -0.65 4.20
CA LEU A 287 9.19 -0.24 3.46
C LEU A 287 10.22 0.36 4.40
N ALA A 288 9.83 1.33 5.22
CA ALA A 288 10.72 2.00 6.17
C ALA A 288 11.34 1.00 7.16
N ASN A 289 10.54 0.07 7.70
CA ASN A 289 11.04 -0.99 8.59
C ASN A 289 12.03 -1.91 7.84
N SER A 290 11.75 -2.26 6.58
CA SER A 290 12.61 -3.16 5.78
C SER A 290 13.99 -2.59 5.45
N ILE A 291 14.17 -1.27 5.58
CA ILE A 291 15.45 -0.57 5.38
C ILE A 291 16.06 -0.05 6.70
N GLY A 292 15.50 -0.43 7.84
CA GLY A 292 16.09 -0.22 9.17
C GLY A 292 15.51 0.94 9.97
N TYR A 293 14.48 1.63 9.50
CA TYR A 293 13.77 2.63 10.31
C TYR A 293 12.80 1.98 11.30
N LYS A 294 12.58 2.64 12.43
CA LYS A 294 11.48 2.31 13.35
C LYS A 294 10.32 3.23 13.07
N THR A 295 9.14 2.67 12.87
CA THR A 295 7.93 3.43 12.54
C THR A 295 6.94 3.46 13.69
N SER A 296 6.15 4.53 13.75
CA SER A 296 4.95 4.63 14.58
C SER A 296 3.79 5.13 13.74
N ILE A 297 2.57 4.72 14.09
CA ILE A 297 1.34 5.12 13.42
C ILE A 297 0.48 5.92 14.37
N ASN A 298 0.07 7.11 13.93
CA ASN A 298 -0.91 7.93 14.61
C ASN A 298 -2.10 8.18 13.68
N THR A 299 -3.30 8.20 14.20
CA THR A 299 -4.50 8.59 13.44
C THR A 299 -4.89 10.00 13.82
N ARG A 300 -5.28 10.79 12.81
CA ARG A 300 -5.88 12.11 13.00
C ARG A 300 -7.36 12.03 12.71
N SER A 301 -8.17 12.72 13.49
CA SER A 301 -9.55 13.02 13.13
C SER A 301 -9.53 14.32 12.33
N ASP A 302 -9.97 14.26 11.09
CA ASP A 302 -10.27 15.45 10.28
C ASP A 302 -11.54 16.14 10.81
#